data_9aff801eea356e913988fe0ed6cec000
#
_entry.id   9aff801eea356e913988fe0ed6cec000
#
_cell.length_a   1.000
_cell.length_b   1.000
_cell.length_c   1.000
_cell.angle_alpha   90.00
_cell.angle_beta   90.00
_cell.angle_gamma   90.00
#
_symmetry.space_group_name_H-M   'P 1'
#
loop_
_entity.id
_entity.type
_entity.pdbx_description
1 polymer ?
#
loop_
_entity_poly.entity_id
_entity_poly.type
_entity_poly.pdbx_seq_one_letter_code
_entity_poly.pdbx_strand_id
1 'polypeptide(L)'
;MAGRVKTRLTPPYTPVEAAALAEAALTDTLHTVAGLPAHRRVLALDGRPGRWLPLGFEVIPQCRGGLDERLAHAFAHCQGPTLLLGMDTPQITPALLAPVLDPHGWTRRDAWFGPAADGGFWALGLSDPDPALLRGVPMSTATTGAVQRRRLVDAGLRVYDLPVLRDVDTARDALKVAAAAPGSRFARTLSRMPVRAGAR
;
A
#
# COMPACT_ATOMS: atom_id res chain seq x y z
N MET A 1 11.68 -11.29 2.89
CA MET A 1 12.72 -12.06 3.64
C MET A 1 12.63 -11.71 5.11
N ALA A 2 12.69 -12.72 5.98
CA ALA A 2 12.70 -12.50 7.43
C ALA A 2 13.85 -11.57 7.85
N GLY A 3 13.60 -10.67 8.79
CA GLY A 3 14.56 -9.66 9.27
C GLY A 3 14.79 -8.45 8.36
N ARG A 4 14.17 -8.40 7.16
CA ARG A 4 14.27 -7.26 6.23
C ARG A 4 12.95 -6.51 6.02
N VAL A 5 11.84 -7.08 6.46
CA VAL A 5 10.50 -6.49 6.35
C VAL A 5 9.82 -6.43 7.69
N LYS A 6 9.05 -5.37 7.93
CA LYS A 6 8.24 -5.16 9.14
C LYS A 6 9.01 -5.35 10.45
N THR A 7 10.23 -4.80 10.52
CA THR A 7 11.11 -4.91 11.68
C THR A 7 10.52 -4.32 12.95
N ARG A 8 9.59 -3.35 12.84
CA ARG A 8 8.87 -2.77 13.99
C ARG A 8 7.81 -3.70 14.60
N LEU A 9 7.51 -4.81 13.94
CA LEU A 9 6.72 -5.90 14.56
C LEU A 9 7.58 -6.75 15.51
N THR A 10 8.87 -6.60 15.50
CA THR A 10 9.82 -7.39 16.32
C THR A 10 10.50 -6.49 17.36
N PRO A 11 10.25 -6.65 18.67
CA PRO A 11 9.27 -7.56 19.28
C PRO A 11 7.82 -7.08 19.13
N PRO A 12 6.79 -7.87 19.50
CA PRO A 12 6.83 -9.18 20.14
C PRO A 12 6.94 -10.36 19.18
N TYR A 13 6.75 -10.13 17.86
CA TYR A 13 6.86 -11.21 16.85
C TYR A 13 8.31 -11.48 16.50
N THR A 14 8.61 -12.71 16.13
CA THR A 14 9.91 -13.07 15.54
C THR A 14 10.04 -12.51 14.12
N PRO A 15 11.27 -12.38 13.58
CA PRO A 15 11.45 -11.98 12.18
C PRO A 15 10.73 -12.88 11.16
N VAL A 16 10.56 -14.17 11.46
CA VAL A 16 9.83 -15.12 10.61
C VAL A 16 8.33 -14.84 10.65
N GLU A 17 7.78 -14.61 11.84
CA GLU A 17 6.37 -14.26 12.03
C GLU A 17 6.05 -12.90 11.39
N ALA A 18 6.91 -11.89 11.55
CA ALA A 18 6.76 -10.59 10.91
C ALA A 18 6.77 -10.71 9.36
N ALA A 19 7.62 -11.55 8.80
CA ALA A 19 7.63 -11.82 7.37
C ALA A 19 6.36 -12.55 6.89
N ALA A 20 5.84 -13.50 7.68
CA ALA A 20 4.58 -14.20 7.39
C ALA A 20 3.38 -13.24 7.42
N LEU A 21 3.34 -12.30 8.38
CA LEU A 21 2.32 -11.25 8.43
C LEU A 21 2.40 -10.31 7.22
N ALA A 22 3.60 -9.90 6.83
CA ALA A 22 3.82 -9.06 5.65
C ALA A 22 3.38 -9.76 4.36
N GLU A 23 3.68 -11.05 4.22
CA GLU A 23 3.24 -11.86 3.07
C GLU A 23 1.72 -12.01 3.04
N ALA A 24 1.10 -12.25 4.19
CA ALA A 24 -0.35 -12.35 4.29
C ALA A 24 -1.05 -11.03 3.92
N ALA A 25 -0.56 -9.89 4.40
CA ALA A 25 -1.08 -8.58 4.06
C ALA A 25 -0.94 -8.27 2.56
N LEU A 26 0.24 -8.52 1.99
CA LEU A 26 0.48 -8.38 0.54
C LEU A 26 -0.47 -9.29 -0.26
N THR A 27 -0.65 -10.53 0.17
CA THR A 27 -1.52 -11.49 -0.50
C THR A 27 -2.98 -11.02 -0.50
N ASP A 28 -3.48 -10.48 0.61
CA ASP A 28 -4.83 -9.91 0.69
C ASP A 28 -5.00 -8.72 -0.27
N THR A 29 -4.04 -7.80 -0.28
CA THR A 29 -4.05 -6.65 -1.21
C THR A 29 -4.05 -7.10 -2.66
N LEU A 30 -3.18 -8.05 -3.03
CA LEU A 30 -3.11 -8.56 -4.41
C LEU A 30 -4.38 -9.28 -4.84
N HIS A 31 -5.03 -10.05 -3.95
CA HIS A 31 -6.30 -10.69 -4.26
C HIS A 31 -7.42 -9.67 -4.46
N THR A 32 -7.47 -8.62 -3.65
CA THR A 32 -8.38 -7.51 -3.87
C THR A 32 -8.15 -6.88 -5.24
N VAL A 33 -6.90 -6.52 -5.56
CA VAL A 33 -6.53 -5.91 -6.85
C VAL A 33 -6.83 -6.83 -8.04
N ALA A 34 -6.63 -8.15 -7.89
CA ALA A 34 -6.92 -9.12 -8.95
C ALA A 34 -8.40 -9.12 -9.36
N GLY A 35 -9.30 -8.82 -8.43
CA GLY A 35 -10.74 -8.72 -8.67
C GLY A 35 -11.24 -7.36 -9.20
N LEU A 36 -10.37 -6.34 -9.29
CA LEU A 36 -10.76 -5.01 -9.76
C LEU A 36 -10.79 -4.93 -11.30
N PRO A 37 -11.64 -4.06 -11.88
CA PRO A 37 -11.68 -3.81 -13.33
C PRO A 37 -10.50 -2.93 -13.77
N ALA A 38 -9.27 -3.47 -13.72
CA ALA A 38 -8.06 -2.79 -14.15
C ALA A 38 -7.51 -3.41 -15.45
N HIS A 39 -7.08 -2.55 -16.41
CA HIS A 39 -6.46 -3.00 -17.65
C HIS A 39 -5.09 -3.64 -17.42
N ARG A 40 -4.30 -3.05 -16.52
CA ARG A 40 -2.97 -3.54 -16.13
C ARG A 40 -2.90 -3.65 -14.62
N ARG A 41 -2.23 -4.68 -14.14
CA ARG A 41 -1.90 -4.87 -12.73
C ARG A 41 -0.40 -5.04 -12.64
N VAL A 42 0.28 -4.08 -12.01
CA VAL A 42 1.74 -4.04 -11.91
C VAL A 42 2.14 -4.22 -10.45
N LEU A 43 3.01 -5.16 -10.19
CA LEU A 43 3.66 -5.35 -8.89
C LEU A 43 5.12 -4.89 -8.98
N ALA A 44 5.45 -3.78 -8.32
CA ALA A 44 6.83 -3.37 -8.11
C ALA A 44 7.43 -4.16 -6.94
N LEU A 45 8.34 -5.10 -7.23
CA LEU A 45 8.83 -6.07 -6.25
C LEU A 45 10.35 -6.00 -6.07
N ASP A 46 10.79 -5.94 -4.80
CA ASP A 46 12.19 -6.21 -4.43
C ASP A 46 12.33 -7.71 -4.11
N GLY A 47 12.84 -8.48 -5.06
CA GLY A 47 13.02 -9.92 -4.95
C GLY A 47 12.33 -10.72 -6.06
N ARG A 48 11.99 -11.96 -5.76
CA ARG A 48 11.32 -12.87 -6.71
C ARG A 48 9.87 -13.11 -6.30
N PRO A 49 8.94 -13.17 -7.28
CA PRO A 49 7.56 -13.52 -6.98
C PRO A 49 7.46 -14.95 -6.40
N GLY A 50 6.54 -15.12 -5.45
CA GLY A 50 6.23 -16.41 -4.83
C GLY A 50 4.85 -16.92 -5.24
N ARG A 51 4.42 -18.03 -4.65
CA ARG A 51 3.08 -18.62 -4.86
C ARG A 51 1.92 -17.74 -4.39
N TRP A 52 2.21 -16.69 -3.64
CA TRP A 52 1.25 -15.69 -3.18
C TRP A 52 0.82 -14.70 -4.27
N LEU A 53 1.50 -14.67 -5.43
CA LEU A 53 1.16 -13.77 -6.53
C LEU A 53 0.05 -14.38 -7.39
N PRO A 54 -1.13 -13.73 -7.50
CA PRO A 54 -2.18 -14.16 -8.41
C PRO A 54 -1.76 -14.02 -9.88
N LEU A 55 -2.44 -14.74 -10.76
CA LEU A 55 -2.27 -14.59 -12.21
C LEU A 55 -2.71 -13.18 -12.65
N GLY A 56 -2.19 -12.72 -13.79
CA GLY A 56 -2.56 -11.46 -14.42
C GLY A 56 -1.83 -10.23 -13.88
N PHE A 57 -0.77 -10.41 -13.10
CA PHE A 57 0.13 -9.34 -12.69
C PHE A 57 1.40 -9.33 -13.54
N GLU A 58 1.77 -8.15 -14.00
CA GLU A 58 3.11 -7.83 -14.48
C GLU A 58 4.00 -7.54 -13.28
N VAL A 59 5.20 -8.10 -13.25
CA VAL A 59 6.17 -7.86 -12.17
C VAL A 59 7.30 -7.02 -12.70
N ILE A 60 7.52 -5.86 -12.09
CA ILE A 60 8.68 -5.01 -12.36
C ILE A 60 9.61 -4.99 -11.14
N PRO A 61 10.94 -4.95 -11.34
CA PRO A 61 11.87 -4.81 -10.24
C PRO A 61 11.75 -3.41 -9.63
N GLN A 62 11.86 -3.31 -8.30
CA GLN A 62 12.08 -2.01 -7.68
C GLN A 62 13.47 -1.49 -8.02
N CYS A 63 13.58 -0.20 -8.35
CA CYS A 63 14.88 0.43 -8.53
C CYS A 63 15.63 0.57 -7.19
N ARG A 64 16.90 0.91 -7.26
CA ARG A 64 17.68 1.32 -6.08
C ARG A 64 17.25 2.73 -5.67
N GLY A 65 17.52 3.09 -4.40
CA GLY A 65 17.21 4.42 -3.88
C GLY A 65 16.16 4.43 -2.78
N GLY A 66 15.67 5.60 -2.42
CA GLY A 66 14.64 5.84 -1.43
C GLY A 66 13.27 5.31 -1.84
N LEU A 67 12.31 5.32 -0.91
CA LEU A 67 10.95 4.90 -1.23
C LEU A 67 10.31 5.82 -2.28
N ASP A 68 10.58 7.11 -2.21
CA ASP A 68 10.14 8.12 -3.18
C ASP A 68 10.61 7.79 -4.60
N GLU A 69 11.88 7.42 -4.77
CA GLU A 69 12.44 7.02 -6.07
C GLU A 69 11.83 5.72 -6.57
N ARG A 70 11.62 4.74 -5.68
CA ARG A 70 10.99 3.46 -6.04
C ARG A 70 9.54 3.63 -6.46
N LEU A 71 8.78 4.49 -5.78
CA LEU A 71 7.41 4.82 -6.17
C LEU A 71 7.38 5.59 -7.50
N ALA A 72 8.26 6.58 -7.68
CA ALA A 72 8.40 7.32 -8.93
C ALA A 72 8.76 6.39 -10.10
N HIS A 73 9.65 5.43 -9.88
CA HIS A 73 10.01 4.42 -10.88
C HIS A 73 8.80 3.55 -11.26
N ALA A 74 8.00 3.13 -10.29
CA ALA A 74 6.79 2.36 -10.56
C ALA A 74 5.77 3.16 -11.41
N PHE A 75 5.55 4.44 -11.10
CA PHE A 75 4.68 5.31 -11.88
C PHE A 75 5.20 5.53 -13.31
N ALA A 76 6.52 5.61 -13.51
CA ALA A 76 7.13 5.74 -14.84
C ALA A 76 6.85 4.56 -15.78
N HIS A 77 6.45 3.40 -15.24
CA HIS A 77 6.04 2.23 -16.02
C HIS A 77 4.54 2.20 -16.36
N CYS A 78 3.80 3.20 -15.93
CA CYS A 78 2.36 3.29 -16.09
C CYS A 78 1.98 4.38 -17.10
N GLN A 79 0.80 4.24 -17.72
CA GLN A 79 0.22 5.20 -18.63
C GLN A 79 -1.28 5.35 -18.33
N GLY A 80 -1.80 6.57 -18.44
CA GLY A 80 -3.18 6.88 -18.11
C GLY A 80 -3.50 6.76 -16.63
N PRO A 81 -4.76 6.77 -16.23
CA PRO A 81 -5.16 6.73 -14.83
C PRO A 81 -4.56 5.55 -14.09
N THR A 82 -3.77 5.86 -13.07
CA THR A 82 -3.00 4.87 -12.32
C THR A 82 -3.22 5.04 -10.83
N LEU A 83 -3.55 3.94 -10.15
CA LEU A 83 -3.68 3.88 -8.69
C LEU A 83 -2.56 3.01 -8.10
N LEU A 84 -1.73 3.59 -7.27
CA LEU A 84 -0.77 2.90 -6.42
C LEU A 84 -1.43 2.53 -5.10
N LEU A 85 -1.20 1.32 -4.64
CA LEU A 85 -1.65 0.82 -3.32
C LEU A 85 -0.45 0.29 -2.53
N GLY A 86 -0.41 0.62 -1.24
CA GLY A 86 0.52 0.04 -0.28
C GLY A 86 0.22 -1.44 -0.04
N MET A 87 1.24 -2.20 0.36
CA MET A 87 1.10 -3.64 0.67
C MET A 87 0.61 -3.91 2.11
N ASP A 88 0.46 -2.90 2.92
CA ASP A 88 0.37 -2.98 4.39
C ASP A 88 -1.04 -2.74 4.93
N THR A 89 -2.01 -2.60 4.04
CA THR A 89 -3.41 -2.29 4.37
C THR A 89 -4.34 -3.41 3.89
N PRO A 90 -4.26 -4.62 4.48
CA PRO A 90 -5.05 -5.79 4.06
C PRO A 90 -6.56 -5.63 4.25
N GLN A 91 -7.02 -4.54 4.86
CA GLN A 91 -8.43 -4.16 5.00
C GLN A 91 -8.98 -3.42 3.77
N ILE A 92 -8.18 -3.22 2.71
CA ILE A 92 -8.67 -2.63 1.45
C ILE A 92 -9.75 -3.53 0.85
N THR A 93 -10.86 -2.91 0.45
CA THR A 93 -11.97 -3.59 -0.21
C THR A 93 -12.32 -2.90 -1.53
N PRO A 94 -12.97 -3.60 -2.49
CA PRO A 94 -13.48 -2.94 -3.70
C PRO A 94 -14.41 -1.76 -3.41
N ALA A 95 -15.19 -1.82 -2.34
CA ALA A 95 -16.09 -0.74 -1.95
C ALA A 95 -15.35 0.54 -1.56
N LEU A 96 -14.20 0.42 -0.87
CA LEU A 96 -13.34 1.58 -0.56
C LEU A 96 -12.74 2.22 -1.81
N LEU A 97 -12.55 1.44 -2.86
CA LEU A 97 -11.97 1.90 -4.12
C LEU A 97 -13.02 2.28 -5.16
N ALA A 98 -14.31 2.10 -4.88
CA ALA A 98 -15.40 2.36 -5.83
C ALA A 98 -15.32 3.76 -6.47
N PRO A 99 -15.04 4.86 -5.73
CA PRO A 99 -14.93 6.18 -6.36
C PRO A 99 -13.79 6.29 -7.38
N VAL A 100 -12.68 5.56 -7.13
CA VAL A 100 -11.51 5.54 -8.02
C VAL A 100 -11.77 4.67 -9.26
N LEU A 101 -12.64 3.68 -9.13
CA LEU A 101 -12.97 2.71 -10.19
C LEU A 101 -14.09 3.18 -11.10
N ASP A 102 -14.74 4.30 -10.75
CA ASP A 102 -15.76 4.92 -11.61
C ASP A 102 -15.07 5.43 -12.90
N PRO A 103 -15.51 5.01 -14.11
CA PRO A 103 -14.96 5.48 -15.37
C PRO A 103 -15.01 7.01 -15.54
N HIS A 104 -15.93 7.68 -14.87
CA HIS A 104 -16.08 9.13 -14.85
C HIS A 104 -15.31 9.80 -13.70
N GLY A 105 -14.70 9.02 -12.80
CA GLY A 105 -13.96 9.48 -11.63
C GLY A 105 -12.61 10.14 -11.95
N TRP A 106 -12.22 10.19 -13.23
CA TRP A 106 -10.93 10.70 -13.65
C TRP A 106 -11.04 11.78 -14.70
N THR A 107 -10.44 12.93 -14.45
CA THR A 107 -10.14 13.95 -15.46
C THR A 107 -8.63 14.18 -15.51
N ARG A 108 -8.16 14.94 -16.52
CA ARG A 108 -6.71 15.18 -16.71
C ARG A 108 -5.97 15.84 -15.54
N ARG A 109 -6.71 16.35 -14.53
CA ARG A 109 -6.12 17.04 -13.38
C ARG A 109 -6.60 16.45 -12.05
N ASP A 110 -6.92 15.17 -12.02
CA ASP A 110 -7.40 14.51 -10.81
C ASP A 110 -6.30 13.68 -10.16
N ALA A 111 -6.30 13.72 -8.85
CA ALA A 111 -5.53 12.82 -8.00
C ALA A 111 -6.43 12.24 -6.91
N TRP A 112 -6.20 10.98 -6.56
CA TRP A 112 -6.84 10.31 -5.44
C TRP A 112 -5.79 10.07 -4.35
N PHE A 113 -6.15 10.37 -3.12
CA PHE A 113 -5.21 10.29 -2.00
C PHE A 113 -5.81 9.51 -0.85
N GLY A 114 -5.20 8.40 -0.46
CA GLY A 114 -5.59 7.58 0.68
C GLY A 114 -4.65 7.81 1.86
N PRO A 115 -5.01 8.68 2.83
CA PRO A 115 -4.14 8.95 3.97
C PRO A 115 -4.03 7.74 4.90
N ALA A 116 -2.85 7.51 5.46
CA ALA A 116 -2.58 6.51 6.47
C ALA A 116 -2.60 7.11 7.88
N ALA A 117 -3.02 6.33 8.87
CA ALA A 117 -3.17 6.77 10.25
C ALA A 117 -1.84 7.14 10.95
N ASP A 118 -0.71 6.76 10.38
CA ASP A 118 0.64 7.09 10.85
C ASP A 118 1.18 8.42 10.30
N GLY A 119 0.39 9.09 9.42
CA GLY A 119 0.79 10.31 8.72
C GLY A 119 1.40 10.06 7.33
N GLY A 120 1.47 8.81 6.87
CA GLY A 120 1.80 8.42 5.51
C GLY A 120 0.58 8.41 4.57
N PHE A 121 0.64 7.56 3.55
CA PHE A 121 -0.48 7.27 2.67
C PHE A 121 -0.47 5.80 2.23
N TRP A 122 -1.65 5.21 2.10
CA TRP A 122 -1.85 3.83 1.65
C TRP A 122 -2.23 3.75 0.17
N ALA A 123 -2.73 4.87 -0.40
CA ALA A 123 -3.09 4.96 -1.81
C ALA A 123 -2.70 6.31 -2.41
N LEU A 124 -2.27 6.28 -3.66
CA LEU A 124 -2.03 7.46 -4.47
C LEU A 124 -2.46 7.18 -5.91
N GLY A 125 -3.48 7.91 -6.38
CA GLY A 125 -3.96 7.85 -7.75
C GLY A 125 -3.62 9.11 -8.51
N LEU A 126 -3.19 8.97 -9.77
CA LEU A 126 -2.93 10.07 -10.69
C LEU A 126 -3.63 9.78 -12.01
N SER A 127 -4.35 10.77 -12.55
CA SER A 127 -4.95 10.68 -13.89
C SER A 127 -3.91 10.59 -14.99
N ASP A 128 -2.75 11.19 -14.77
CA ASP A 128 -1.57 11.10 -15.60
C ASP A 128 -0.36 10.87 -14.68
N PRO A 129 0.27 9.68 -14.73
CA PRO A 129 1.31 9.31 -13.80
C PRO A 129 2.60 10.11 -14.06
N ASP A 130 2.82 11.16 -13.27
CA ASP A 130 4.05 11.95 -13.30
C ASP A 130 4.99 11.54 -12.13
N PRO A 131 6.12 10.88 -12.42
CA PRO A 131 7.11 10.49 -11.40
C PRO A 131 7.70 11.68 -10.63
N ALA A 132 7.70 12.90 -11.18
CA ALA A 132 8.24 14.08 -10.51
C ALA A 132 7.43 14.46 -9.27
N LEU A 133 6.15 14.09 -9.23
CA LEU A 133 5.27 14.35 -8.09
C LEU A 133 5.63 13.52 -6.85
N LEU A 134 6.45 12.49 -6.98
CA LEU A 134 6.87 11.63 -5.86
C LEU A 134 8.32 11.88 -5.45
N ARG A 135 9.22 12.16 -6.41
CA ARG A 135 10.65 12.31 -6.10
C ARG A 135 10.91 13.44 -5.10
N GLY A 136 11.75 13.14 -4.09
CA GLY A 136 12.15 14.09 -3.06
C GLY A 136 11.07 14.36 -2.01
N VAL A 137 9.96 13.61 -1.99
CA VAL A 137 9.03 13.63 -0.85
C VAL A 137 9.67 12.89 0.32
N PRO A 138 9.78 13.50 1.51
CA PRO A 138 10.30 12.81 2.69
C PRO A 138 9.41 11.63 3.04
N MET A 139 9.96 10.40 2.92
CA MET A 139 9.23 9.17 3.19
C MET A 139 9.45 8.67 4.62
N SER A 140 8.53 7.83 5.12
CA SER A 140 8.61 7.21 6.45
C SER A 140 8.65 8.20 7.60
N THR A 141 7.96 9.33 7.46
CA THR A 141 7.78 10.35 8.49
C THR A 141 6.30 10.58 8.76
N ALA A 142 5.95 11.10 9.93
CA ALA A 142 4.57 11.45 10.27
C ALA A 142 3.97 12.57 9.40
N THR A 143 4.77 13.22 8.56
CA THR A 143 4.34 14.30 7.66
C THR A 143 4.36 13.91 6.19
N THR A 144 4.78 12.69 5.86
CA THR A 144 4.90 12.19 4.48
C THR A 144 3.63 12.43 3.67
N GLY A 145 2.47 12.06 4.22
CA GLY A 145 1.18 12.22 3.56
C GLY A 145 0.80 13.68 3.34
N ALA A 146 1.02 14.53 4.34
CA ALA A 146 0.74 15.97 4.22
C ALA A 146 1.62 16.63 3.15
N VAL A 147 2.92 16.30 3.11
CA VAL A 147 3.85 16.81 2.10
C VAL A 147 3.47 16.30 0.70
N GLN A 148 3.17 15.01 0.57
CA GLN A 148 2.75 14.44 -0.71
C GLN A 148 1.46 15.09 -1.21
N ARG A 149 0.44 15.18 -0.36
CA ARG A 149 -0.84 15.80 -0.71
C ARG A 149 -0.68 17.27 -1.10
N ARG A 150 0.15 18.04 -0.38
CA ARG A 150 0.44 19.43 -0.68
C ARG A 150 1.10 19.55 -2.06
N ARG A 151 2.07 18.70 -2.39
CA ARG A 151 2.72 18.69 -3.71
C ARG A 151 1.73 18.47 -4.86
N LEU A 152 0.73 17.59 -4.67
CA LEU A 152 -0.32 17.38 -5.68
C LEU A 152 -1.14 18.66 -5.91
N VAL A 153 -1.54 19.34 -4.82
CA VAL A 153 -2.28 20.60 -4.88
C VAL A 153 -1.45 21.69 -5.54
N ASP A 154 -0.18 21.83 -5.16
CA ASP A 154 0.73 22.84 -5.72
C ASP A 154 1.03 22.61 -7.19
N ALA A 155 0.92 21.36 -7.67
CA ALA A 155 0.97 21.01 -9.10
C ALA A 155 -0.35 21.29 -9.86
N GLY A 156 -1.36 21.82 -9.17
CA GLY A 156 -2.66 22.19 -9.75
C GLY A 156 -3.60 21.01 -9.97
N LEU A 157 -3.39 19.88 -9.26
CA LEU A 157 -4.29 18.74 -9.29
C LEU A 157 -5.47 18.94 -8.32
N ARG A 158 -6.64 18.42 -8.71
CA ARG A 158 -7.78 18.27 -7.80
C ARG A 158 -7.60 17.00 -7.02
N VAL A 159 -7.42 17.12 -5.71
CA VAL A 159 -7.14 15.97 -4.85
C VAL A 159 -8.42 15.53 -4.14
N TYR A 160 -8.84 14.30 -4.39
CA TYR A 160 -9.95 13.63 -3.72
C TYR A 160 -9.41 12.68 -2.67
N ASP A 161 -9.88 12.82 -1.44
CA ASP A 161 -9.42 11.99 -0.35
C ASP A 161 -10.24 10.70 -0.24
N LEU A 162 -9.56 9.57 -0.12
CA LEU A 162 -10.11 8.28 0.27
C LEU A 162 -10.16 8.18 1.81
N PRO A 163 -10.90 7.23 2.37
CA PRO A 163 -10.92 7.03 3.82
C PRO A 163 -9.52 6.81 4.40
N VAL A 164 -9.33 7.30 5.63
CA VAL A 164 -8.09 7.02 6.38
C VAL A 164 -8.04 5.54 6.73
N LEU A 165 -6.96 4.85 6.38
CA LEU A 165 -6.70 3.48 6.80
C LEU A 165 -5.49 3.42 7.73
N ARG A 166 -5.42 2.34 8.48
CA ARG A 166 -4.27 2.00 9.32
C ARG A 166 -3.43 0.95 8.61
N ASP A 167 -2.19 1.26 8.39
CA ASP A 167 -1.19 0.30 7.92
C ASP A 167 -0.69 -0.58 9.07
N VAL A 168 -0.19 -1.76 8.74
CA VAL A 168 0.41 -2.68 9.71
C VAL A 168 1.86 -2.28 9.92
N ASP A 169 2.17 -1.55 10.98
CA ASP A 169 3.54 -1.15 11.29
C ASP A 169 4.02 -1.69 12.64
N THR A 170 3.17 -1.66 13.67
CA THR A 170 3.45 -2.18 15.00
C THR A 170 2.55 -3.36 15.35
N ALA A 171 2.87 -4.09 16.44
CA ALA A 171 2.01 -5.15 16.96
C ALA A 171 0.60 -4.64 17.29
N ARG A 172 0.49 -3.42 17.83
CA ARG A 172 -0.80 -2.78 18.13
C ARG A 172 -1.60 -2.50 16.86
N ASP A 173 -0.92 -2.08 15.77
CA ASP A 173 -1.58 -1.88 14.48
C ASP A 173 -2.03 -3.21 13.89
N ALA A 174 -1.22 -4.26 14.00
CA ALA A 174 -1.58 -5.60 13.55
C ALA A 174 -2.90 -6.08 14.16
N LEU A 175 -3.10 -5.87 15.48
CA LEU A 175 -4.35 -6.24 16.15
C LEU A 175 -5.54 -5.42 15.65
N LYS A 176 -5.36 -4.09 15.49
CA LYS A 176 -6.43 -3.20 15.02
C LYS A 176 -6.82 -3.51 13.58
N VAL A 177 -5.84 -3.75 12.71
CA VAL A 177 -6.06 -4.09 11.31
C VAL A 177 -6.73 -5.46 11.18
N ALA A 178 -6.32 -6.45 11.96
CA ALA A 178 -6.97 -7.76 11.99
C ALA A 178 -8.44 -7.67 12.45
N ALA A 179 -8.74 -6.81 13.43
CA ALA A 179 -10.11 -6.57 13.88
C ALA A 179 -10.97 -5.85 12.81
N ALA A 180 -10.37 -4.97 12.03
CA ALA A 180 -11.05 -4.27 10.92
C ALA A 180 -11.30 -5.17 9.69
N ALA A 181 -10.50 -6.24 9.52
CA ALA A 181 -10.62 -7.19 8.41
C ALA A 181 -10.59 -8.65 8.90
N PRO A 182 -11.57 -9.11 9.70
CA PRO A 182 -11.52 -10.42 10.37
C PRO A 182 -11.51 -11.60 9.39
N GLY A 183 -12.03 -11.43 8.18
CA GLY A 183 -12.03 -12.43 7.12
C GLY A 183 -10.73 -12.52 6.31
N SER A 184 -9.76 -11.64 6.54
CA SER A 184 -8.51 -11.58 5.78
C SER A 184 -7.57 -12.76 6.08
N ARG A 185 -6.66 -13.04 5.15
CA ARG A 185 -5.53 -13.96 5.42
C ARG A 185 -4.65 -13.42 6.53
N PHE A 186 -4.44 -12.11 6.53
CA PHE A 186 -3.69 -11.43 7.57
C PHE A 186 -4.24 -11.71 8.96
N ALA A 187 -5.54 -11.52 9.20
CA ALA A 187 -6.17 -11.78 10.48
C ALA A 187 -6.05 -13.27 10.89
N ARG A 188 -6.27 -14.19 9.96
CA ARG A 188 -6.09 -15.62 10.20
C ARG A 188 -4.63 -15.99 10.51
N THR A 189 -3.67 -15.36 9.83
CA THR A 189 -2.25 -15.59 10.13
C THR A 189 -1.90 -15.09 11.51
N LEU A 190 -2.36 -13.89 11.88
CA LEU A 190 -2.12 -13.30 13.18
C LEU A 190 -2.74 -14.15 14.32
N SER A 191 -3.97 -14.66 14.14
CA SER A 191 -4.66 -15.46 15.17
C SER A 191 -3.98 -16.79 15.48
N ARG A 192 -3.15 -17.31 14.57
CA ARG A 192 -2.37 -18.54 14.75
C ARG A 192 -1.02 -18.29 15.46
N MET A 193 -0.65 -17.05 15.68
CA MET A 193 0.59 -16.72 16.37
C MET A 193 0.40 -16.77 17.89
N PRO A 194 1.44 -17.17 18.64
CA PRO A 194 1.36 -17.20 20.09
C PRO A 194 1.12 -15.80 20.65
N VAL A 195 0.19 -15.69 21.61
CA VAL A 195 -0.03 -14.46 22.35
C VAL A 195 1.19 -14.20 23.22
N ARG A 196 1.90 -13.11 22.94
CA ARG A 196 3.08 -12.70 23.72
C ARG A 196 2.79 -11.44 24.52
N ALA A 197 3.34 -11.36 25.73
CA ALA A 197 3.29 -10.15 26.54
C ALA A 197 3.97 -9.00 25.78
N GLY A 198 3.25 -7.85 25.63
CA GLY A 198 3.72 -6.69 24.87
C GLY A 198 2.95 -6.39 23.59
N ALA A 199 1.99 -7.23 23.18
CA ALA A 199 1.10 -6.99 22.05
C ALA A 199 -0.19 -6.21 22.44
N ARG A 200 -0.33 -5.77 23.70
CA ARG A 200 -1.49 -5.00 24.20
C ARG A 200 -1.20 -3.50 24.19
#